data_2f87642c751fb38f479a2b7cda2ad722
#
_entry.id   2f87642c751fb38f479a2b7cda2ad722
#
_cell.length_a   1.000
_cell.length_b   1.000
_cell.length_c   1.000
_cell.angle_alpha   90.00
_cell.angle_beta   90.00
_cell.angle_gamma   90.00
#
_symmetry.space_group_name_H-M   'P 1'
#
loop_
_entity.id
_entity.type
_entity.pdbx_description
1 polymer ?
#
loop_
_entity_poly.entity_id
_entity_poly.type
_entity_poly.pdbx_seq_one_letter_code
_entity_poly.pdbx_strand_id
1 'polypeptide(L)'
;MIEALAGLVEQWRQWPGVETWATTTVTALLAEHLPDLVWTYDPPRLARRLRSLGDDATIRSAILRALPGAQMRLTAFGWQTVAVMLGRLCEPAAAANALTGLLAPYPDTTPAHPEPDESPLPALLWSAFGHPRREIRWRAAHAARELLSHQDHATARPLAGALVACLDRADADPYRAPDLHFYRLSAVTGLLTALHRVASDKPALMREHLAVFVRHATSTDLPHAQIRELARRTALALLGTRAP
;
A
#
# COMPACT_ATOMS: atom_id res chain seq x y z
N MET A 1 10.94 -20.81 -12.31
CA MET A 1 9.95 -20.46 -13.35
C MET A 1 10.31 -19.13 -14.04
N ILE A 2 10.27 -17.99 -13.38
CA ILE A 2 10.54 -16.68 -14.00
C ILE A 2 11.96 -16.57 -14.62
N GLU A 3 12.96 -17.21 -14.02
CA GLU A 3 14.32 -17.22 -14.56
C GLU A 3 14.43 -18.00 -15.86
N ALA A 4 13.71 -19.13 -15.98
CA ALA A 4 13.66 -19.90 -17.22
C ALA A 4 12.96 -19.11 -18.33
N LEU A 5 11.83 -18.45 -18.02
CA LEU A 5 11.14 -17.60 -18.98
C LEU A 5 12.01 -16.43 -19.44
N ALA A 6 12.69 -15.75 -18.52
CA ALA A 6 13.61 -14.66 -18.84
C ALA A 6 14.73 -15.12 -19.78
N GLY A 7 15.33 -16.28 -19.50
CA GLY A 7 16.37 -16.88 -20.37
C GLY A 7 15.86 -17.22 -21.77
N LEU A 8 14.64 -17.78 -21.88
CA LEU A 8 14.04 -18.08 -23.19
C LEU A 8 13.76 -16.81 -24.00
N VAL A 9 13.20 -15.77 -23.36
CA VAL A 9 12.95 -14.48 -24.03
C VAL A 9 14.24 -13.85 -24.50
N GLU A 10 15.30 -13.87 -23.70
CA GLU A 10 16.60 -13.33 -24.07
C GLU A 10 17.21 -14.10 -25.25
N GLN A 11 17.12 -15.44 -25.24
CA GLN A 11 17.61 -16.29 -26.31
C GLN A 11 16.88 -16.07 -27.64
N TRP A 12 15.56 -15.82 -27.59
CA TRP A 12 14.71 -15.73 -28.77
C TRP A 12 14.26 -14.32 -29.14
N ARG A 13 14.80 -13.30 -28.47
CA ARG A 13 14.38 -11.90 -28.62
C ARG A 13 14.35 -11.40 -30.07
N GLN A 14 15.23 -11.93 -30.93
CA GLN A 14 15.30 -11.57 -32.34
C GLN A 14 14.18 -12.19 -33.21
N TRP A 15 13.39 -13.10 -32.67
CA TRP A 15 12.35 -13.75 -33.44
C TRP A 15 11.05 -12.94 -33.42
N PRO A 16 10.37 -12.79 -34.58
CA PRO A 16 9.10 -12.07 -34.64
C PRO A 16 8.08 -12.65 -33.65
N GLY A 17 7.39 -11.77 -32.94
CA GLY A 17 6.31 -12.15 -32.01
C GLY A 17 6.77 -12.54 -30.60
N VAL A 18 8.08 -12.71 -30.34
CA VAL A 18 8.57 -13.06 -28.99
C VAL A 18 8.25 -11.96 -27.97
N GLU A 19 8.36 -10.70 -28.34
CA GLU A 19 8.02 -9.58 -27.47
C GLU A 19 6.54 -9.59 -27.09
N THR A 20 5.65 -9.79 -28.06
CA THR A 20 4.20 -9.91 -27.80
C THR A 20 3.89 -11.11 -26.92
N TRP A 21 4.53 -12.24 -27.19
CA TRP A 21 4.39 -13.46 -26.38
C TRP A 21 4.89 -13.22 -24.95
N ALA A 22 6.04 -12.59 -24.77
CA ALA A 22 6.62 -12.28 -23.46
C ALA A 22 5.69 -11.37 -22.65
N THR A 23 5.14 -10.33 -23.27
CA THR A 23 4.17 -9.40 -22.66
C THR A 23 2.90 -10.13 -22.20
N THR A 24 2.36 -11.01 -23.03
CA THR A 24 1.19 -11.81 -22.69
C THR A 24 1.50 -12.79 -21.56
N THR A 25 2.67 -13.41 -21.63
CA THR A 25 3.12 -14.40 -20.64
C THR A 25 3.38 -13.74 -19.28
N VAL A 26 3.99 -12.56 -19.22
CA VAL A 26 4.23 -11.87 -17.95
C VAL A 26 2.92 -11.46 -17.29
N THR A 27 1.92 -11.06 -18.08
CA THR A 27 0.59 -10.72 -17.56
C THR A 27 -0.09 -11.92 -16.94
N ALA A 28 -0.09 -13.07 -17.64
CA ALA A 28 -0.65 -14.31 -17.13
C ALA A 28 0.09 -14.83 -15.89
N LEU A 29 1.43 -14.81 -15.94
CA LEU A 29 2.30 -15.22 -14.83
C LEU A 29 1.99 -14.42 -13.55
N LEU A 30 1.87 -13.10 -13.66
CA LEU A 30 1.57 -12.24 -12.52
C LEU A 30 0.14 -12.43 -12.03
N ALA A 31 -0.83 -12.59 -12.92
CA ALA A 31 -2.21 -12.84 -12.53
C ALA A 31 -2.36 -14.10 -11.67
N GLU A 32 -1.61 -15.15 -12.00
CA GLU A 32 -1.71 -16.45 -11.34
C GLU A 32 -0.76 -16.58 -10.13
N HIS A 33 0.47 -16.09 -10.26
CA HIS A 33 1.58 -16.41 -9.34
C HIS A 33 2.16 -15.20 -8.58
N LEU A 34 1.56 -14.02 -8.67
CA LEU A 34 2.07 -12.84 -7.98
C LEU A 34 2.39 -13.10 -6.49
N PRO A 35 1.52 -13.77 -5.68
CA PRO A 35 1.82 -14.01 -4.28
C PRO A 35 3.09 -14.86 -4.06
N ASP A 36 3.31 -15.85 -4.91
CA ASP A 36 4.45 -16.78 -4.81
C ASP A 36 5.75 -16.09 -5.25
N LEU A 37 5.66 -15.25 -6.30
CA LEU A 37 6.81 -14.49 -6.80
C LEU A 37 7.31 -13.46 -5.79
N VAL A 38 6.41 -12.69 -5.17
CA VAL A 38 6.78 -11.70 -4.17
C VAL A 38 7.24 -12.32 -2.85
N TRP A 39 6.91 -13.56 -2.60
CA TRP A 39 7.44 -14.34 -1.47
C TRP A 39 8.85 -14.87 -1.75
N THR A 40 9.10 -15.30 -2.98
CA THR A 40 10.34 -16.00 -3.36
C THR A 40 11.49 -15.04 -3.66
N TYR A 41 11.18 -13.83 -4.16
CA TYR A 41 12.19 -12.89 -4.64
C TYR A 41 12.16 -11.58 -3.85
N ASP A 42 13.35 -11.03 -3.59
CA ASP A 42 13.46 -9.63 -3.15
C ASP A 42 13.00 -8.66 -4.28
N PRO A 43 12.48 -7.45 -3.93
CA PRO A 43 11.93 -6.53 -4.91
C PRO A 43 12.87 -6.13 -6.05
N PRO A 44 14.17 -5.83 -5.81
CA PRO A 44 15.12 -5.50 -6.87
C PRO A 44 15.36 -6.65 -7.85
N ARG A 45 15.46 -7.87 -7.34
CA ARG A 45 15.69 -9.07 -8.17
C ARG A 45 14.45 -9.39 -9.00
N LEU A 46 13.27 -9.33 -8.39
CA LEU A 46 12.01 -9.56 -9.10
C LEU A 46 11.79 -8.52 -10.20
N ALA A 47 11.97 -7.23 -9.90
CA ALA A 47 11.84 -6.16 -10.90
C ALA A 47 12.81 -6.36 -12.09
N ARG A 48 14.06 -6.71 -11.82
CA ARG A 48 15.04 -6.99 -12.88
C ARG A 48 14.62 -8.15 -13.78
N ARG A 49 14.11 -9.23 -13.18
CA ARG A 49 13.62 -10.41 -13.93
C ARG A 49 12.37 -10.11 -14.75
N LEU A 50 11.45 -9.33 -14.20
CA LEU A 50 10.27 -8.92 -14.95
C LEU A 50 10.63 -8.01 -16.13
N ARG A 51 11.61 -7.11 -15.99
CA ARG A 51 12.10 -6.23 -17.07
C ARG A 51 12.71 -6.98 -18.25
N SER A 52 13.18 -8.20 -18.06
CA SER A 52 13.58 -9.04 -19.20
C SER A 52 12.39 -9.61 -19.99
N LEU A 53 11.19 -9.56 -19.42
CA LEU A 53 9.95 -10.04 -20.05
C LEU A 53 9.08 -8.93 -20.64
N GLY A 54 9.27 -7.66 -20.22
CA GLY A 54 8.49 -6.53 -20.71
C GLY A 54 8.99 -5.20 -20.17
N ASP A 55 8.46 -4.11 -20.70
CA ASP A 55 8.76 -2.77 -20.20
C ASP A 55 8.09 -2.48 -18.85
N ASP A 56 8.51 -1.39 -18.22
CA ASP A 56 8.02 -0.99 -16.90
C ASP A 56 6.50 -0.71 -16.88
N ALA A 57 5.94 -0.21 -17.99
CA ALA A 57 4.50 0.07 -18.11
C ALA A 57 3.69 -1.24 -18.18
N THR A 58 4.16 -2.19 -18.95
CA THR A 58 3.57 -3.53 -19.06
C THR A 58 3.61 -4.27 -17.74
N ILE A 59 4.76 -4.30 -17.07
CA ILE A 59 4.95 -4.96 -15.77
C ILE A 59 4.04 -4.33 -14.73
N ARG A 60 4.03 -3.01 -14.64
CA ARG A 60 3.14 -2.25 -13.76
C ARG A 60 1.68 -2.62 -13.99
N SER A 61 1.22 -2.53 -15.24
CA SER A 61 -0.16 -2.85 -15.62
C SER A 61 -0.53 -4.30 -15.25
N ALA A 62 0.40 -5.24 -15.43
CA ALA A 62 0.19 -6.64 -15.09
C ALA A 62 0.09 -6.86 -13.57
N ILE A 63 0.98 -6.23 -12.77
CA ILE A 63 0.90 -6.27 -11.30
C ILE A 63 -0.45 -5.72 -10.84
N LEU A 64 -0.84 -4.57 -11.37
CA LEU A 64 -2.06 -3.89 -10.96
C LEU A 64 -3.31 -4.71 -11.28
N ARG A 65 -3.35 -5.39 -12.42
CA ARG A 65 -4.45 -6.30 -12.78
C ARG A 65 -4.47 -7.58 -11.93
N ALA A 66 -3.31 -8.04 -11.49
CA ALA A 66 -3.20 -9.24 -10.65
C ALA A 66 -3.63 -8.99 -9.19
N LEU A 67 -3.50 -7.75 -8.69
CA LEU A 67 -3.77 -7.41 -7.28
C LEU A 67 -5.17 -7.81 -6.79
N PRO A 68 -6.28 -7.58 -7.52
CA PRO A 68 -7.61 -7.97 -7.06
C PRO A 68 -7.72 -9.46 -6.72
N GLY A 69 -7.13 -10.33 -7.55
CA GLY A 69 -7.11 -11.77 -7.30
C GLY A 69 -6.11 -12.21 -6.25
N ALA A 70 -5.01 -11.46 -6.09
CA ALA A 70 -3.90 -11.81 -5.21
C ALA A 70 -4.05 -11.30 -3.77
N GLN A 71 -4.87 -10.28 -3.53
CA GLN A 71 -4.92 -9.53 -2.26
C GLN A 71 -5.13 -10.39 -1.01
N MET A 72 -5.92 -11.47 -1.10
CA MET A 72 -6.15 -12.38 0.03
C MET A 72 -4.99 -13.35 0.28
N ARG A 73 -4.12 -13.55 -0.70
CA ARG A 73 -2.98 -14.47 -0.64
C ARG A 73 -1.68 -13.74 -0.31
N LEU A 74 -1.63 -12.41 -0.47
CA LEU A 74 -0.45 -11.62 -0.16
C LEU A 74 -0.25 -11.52 1.35
N THR A 75 0.95 -11.86 1.79
CA THR A 75 1.45 -11.61 3.15
C THR A 75 1.82 -10.13 3.32
N ALA A 76 2.11 -9.69 4.55
CA ALA A 76 2.63 -8.35 4.80
C ALA A 76 3.93 -8.08 4.00
N PHE A 77 4.83 -9.05 3.93
CA PHE A 77 6.05 -8.98 3.12
C PHE A 77 5.73 -8.88 1.63
N GLY A 78 4.77 -9.68 1.14
CA GLY A 78 4.30 -9.61 -0.24
C GLY A 78 3.73 -8.24 -0.60
N TRP A 79 2.93 -7.64 0.27
CA TRP A 79 2.43 -6.28 0.11
C TRP A 79 3.55 -5.25 0.06
N GLN A 80 4.55 -5.37 0.94
CA GLN A 80 5.74 -4.51 0.93
C GLN A 80 6.48 -4.61 -0.42
N THR A 81 6.71 -5.84 -0.90
CA THR A 81 7.37 -6.08 -2.18
C THR A 81 6.62 -5.44 -3.33
N VAL A 82 5.30 -5.65 -3.41
CA VAL A 82 4.43 -5.01 -4.42
C VAL A 82 4.50 -3.49 -4.32
N ALA A 83 4.40 -2.93 -3.12
CA ALA A 83 4.43 -1.49 -2.91
C ALA A 83 5.77 -0.87 -3.35
N VAL A 84 6.89 -1.49 -3.00
CA VAL A 84 8.22 -1.04 -3.46
C VAL A 84 8.35 -1.11 -4.98
N MET A 85 7.83 -2.17 -5.60
CA MET A 85 7.84 -2.29 -7.06
C MET A 85 6.98 -1.22 -7.73
N LEU A 86 5.75 -1.03 -7.27
CA LEU A 86 4.84 -0.01 -7.80
C LEU A 86 5.37 1.40 -7.57
N GLY A 87 5.95 1.70 -6.43
CA GLY A 87 6.57 3.00 -6.14
C GLY A 87 7.72 3.37 -7.09
N ARG A 88 8.37 2.37 -7.70
CA ARG A 88 9.42 2.57 -8.71
C ARG A 88 8.91 2.61 -10.16
N LEU A 89 7.71 2.09 -10.39
CA LEU A 89 7.17 1.86 -11.73
C LEU A 89 5.93 2.73 -12.02
N CYS A 90 5.34 3.34 -11.00
CA CYS A 90 4.05 4.05 -11.16
C CYS A 90 4.21 5.53 -11.37
N GLU A 91 3.56 5.99 -12.42
CA GLU A 91 3.04 7.35 -12.47
C GLU A 91 1.66 7.41 -11.76
N PRO A 92 1.25 8.59 -11.24
CA PRO A 92 0.01 8.75 -10.47
C PRO A 92 -1.26 8.22 -11.15
N ALA A 93 -1.39 8.46 -12.46
CA ALA A 93 -2.53 8.00 -13.25
C ALA A 93 -2.67 6.47 -13.31
N ALA A 94 -1.54 5.76 -13.32
CA ALA A 94 -1.56 4.29 -13.34
C ALA A 94 -1.96 3.68 -11.99
N ALA A 95 -1.65 4.36 -10.88
CA ALA A 95 -2.11 3.97 -9.56
C ALA A 95 -3.64 4.11 -9.43
N ALA A 96 -4.23 5.17 -10.00
CA ALA A 96 -5.68 5.36 -10.02
C ALA A 96 -6.41 4.22 -10.76
N ASN A 97 -5.90 3.84 -11.93
CA ASN A 97 -6.46 2.71 -12.70
C ASN A 97 -6.36 1.37 -11.94
N ALA A 98 -5.30 1.19 -11.15
CA ALA A 98 -5.15 0.02 -10.31
C ALA A 98 -6.19 -0.05 -9.19
N LEU A 99 -6.40 1.07 -8.51
CA LEU A 99 -7.43 1.20 -7.48
C LEU A 99 -8.81 0.88 -8.07
N THR A 100 -9.11 1.41 -9.24
CA THR A 100 -10.37 1.10 -9.96
C THR A 100 -10.52 -0.40 -10.22
N GLY A 101 -9.46 -1.07 -10.63
CA GLY A 101 -9.45 -2.54 -10.83
C GLY A 101 -9.62 -3.33 -9.53
N LEU A 102 -9.01 -2.85 -8.42
CA LEU A 102 -9.21 -3.45 -7.09
C LEU A 102 -10.66 -3.32 -6.59
N LEU A 103 -11.37 -2.30 -7.05
CA LEU A 103 -12.70 -1.95 -6.60
C LEU A 103 -13.82 -2.53 -7.45
N ALA A 104 -13.52 -2.93 -8.68
CA ALA A 104 -14.52 -3.51 -9.60
C ALA A 104 -15.41 -4.60 -8.98
N PRO A 105 -14.94 -5.44 -8.02
CA PRO A 105 -15.79 -6.38 -7.31
C PRO A 105 -16.72 -5.76 -6.25
N TYR A 106 -16.61 -4.45 -5.98
CA TYR A 106 -17.36 -3.75 -4.94
C TYR A 106 -18.17 -2.62 -5.57
N PRO A 107 -19.42 -2.88 -6.04
CA PRO A 107 -20.22 -1.94 -6.82
C PRO A 107 -20.57 -0.64 -6.10
N ASP A 108 -20.55 -0.65 -4.76
CA ASP A 108 -20.87 0.52 -3.95
C ASP A 108 -19.68 1.47 -3.72
N THR A 109 -18.56 1.21 -4.39
CA THR A 109 -17.36 2.03 -4.24
C THR A 109 -17.26 3.07 -5.34
N THR A 110 -17.06 4.32 -4.96
CA THR A 110 -16.76 5.38 -5.91
C THR A 110 -15.25 5.37 -6.19
N PRO A 111 -14.82 5.27 -7.46
CA PRO A 111 -13.41 5.37 -7.78
C PRO A 111 -12.86 6.71 -7.28
N ALA A 112 -11.89 6.68 -6.40
CA ALA A 112 -11.13 7.87 -6.08
C ALA A 112 -10.10 8.09 -7.18
N HIS A 113 -10.07 9.28 -7.75
CA HIS A 113 -8.92 9.73 -8.50
C HIS A 113 -7.94 10.30 -7.46
N PRO A 114 -6.77 9.68 -7.25
CA PRO A 114 -5.73 10.32 -6.45
C PRO A 114 -5.42 11.68 -7.07
N GLU A 115 -5.26 12.69 -6.23
CA GLU A 115 -4.78 13.99 -6.68
C GLU A 115 -3.46 13.79 -7.45
N PRO A 116 -3.21 14.55 -8.52
CA PRO A 116 -2.05 14.35 -9.40
C PRO A 116 -0.69 14.31 -8.68
N ASP A 117 -0.61 14.96 -7.53
CA ASP A 117 0.62 15.06 -6.73
C ASP A 117 0.73 14.00 -5.62
N GLU A 118 -0.26 13.11 -5.48
CA GLU A 118 -0.21 12.09 -4.43
C GLU A 118 0.71 10.93 -4.81
N SER A 119 1.63 10.62 -3.89
CA SER A 119 2.39 9.37 -3.98
C SER A 119 1.43 8.17 -3.99
N PRO A 120 1.55 7.25 -4.95
CA PRO A 120 0.60 6.13 -5.10
C PRO A 120 0.61 5.17 -3.90
N LEU A 121 1.71 5.10 -3.16
CA LEU A 121 1.85 4.16 -2.05
C LEU A 121 1.00 4.54 -0.82
N PRO A 122 0.99 5.80 -0.33
CA PRO A 122 0.07 6.22 0.73
C PRO A 122 -1.40 6.03 0.34
N ALA A 123 -1.78 6.36 -0.90
CA ALA A 123 -3.14 6.19 -1.39
C ALA A 123 -3.57 4.71 -1.40
N LEU A 124 -2.70 3.82 -1.87
CA LEU A 124 -2.94 2.37 -1.86
C LEU A 124 -3.09 1.84 -0.42
N LEU A 125 -2.20 2.23 0.49
CA LEU A 125 -2.29 1.82 1.89
C LEU A 125 -3.57 2.36 2.54
N TRP A 126 -3.93 3.63 2.29
CA TRP A 126 -5.14 4.23 2.82
C TRP A 126 -6.40 3.49 2.36
N SER A 127 -6.50 3.18 1.07
CA SER A 127 -7.59 2.37 0.53
C SER A 127 -7.66 0.98 1.19
N ALA A 128 -6.50 0.34 1.38
CA ALA A 128 -6.44 -0.96 2.03
C ALA A 128 -6.84 -0.91 3.52
N PHE A 129 -6.58 0.19 4.23
CA PHE A 129 -7.07 0.41 5.60
C PHE A 129 -8.59 0.57 5.67
N GLY A 130 -9.22 1.14 4.64
CA GLY A 130 -10.67 1.26 4.53
C GLY A 130 -11.37 0.01 3.98
N HIS A 131 -10.63 -0.99 3.55
CA HIS A 131 -11.20 -2.15 2.86
C HIS A 131 -12.26 -2.88 3.69
N PRO A 132 -13.39 -3.37 3.09
CA PRO A 132 -14.45 -4.10 3.79
C PRO A 132 -13.95 -5.34 4.54
N ARG A 133 -13.00 -6.08 3.97
CA ARG A 133 -12.44 -7.29 4.59
C ARG A 133 -11.39 -6.96 5.64
N ARG A 134 -11.61 -7.48 6.85
CA ARG A 134 -10.71 -7.28 8.00
C ARG A 134 -9.27 -7.74 7.73
N GLU A 135 -9.10 -8.83 7.02
CA GLU A 135 -7.79 -9.42 6.71
C GLU A 135 -6.92 -8.48 5.87
N ILE A 136 -7.54 -7.73 4.95
CA ILE A 136 -6.83 -6.76 4.11
C ILE A 136 -6.42 -5.56 4.97
N ARG A 137 -7.31 -5.04 5.82
CA ARG A 137 -6.98 -3.96 6.76
C ARG A 137 -5.81 -4.34 7.68
N TRP A 138 -5.85 -5.56 8.20
CA TRP A 138 -4.77 -6.10 9.04
C TRP A 138 -3.43 -6.16 8.32
N ARG A 139 -3.43 -6.67 7.08
CA ARG A 139 -2.22 -6.73 6.25
C ARG A 139 -1.69 -5.34 5.90
N ALA A 140 -2.57 -4.37 5.62
CA ALA A 140 -2.19 -2.98 5.40
C ALA A 140 -1.47 -2.38 6.61
N ALA A 141 -1.96 -2.67 7.84
CA ALA A 141 -1.32 -2.21 9.06
C ALA A 141 0.09 -2.79 9.25
N HIS A 142 0.27 -4.07 8.95
CA HIS A 142 1.59 -4.70 8.96
C HIS A 142 2.50 -4.12 7.88
N ALA A 143 2.01 -3.98 6.65
CA ALA A 143 2.79 -3.42 5.55
C ALA A 143 3.25 -1.98 5.84
N ALA A 144 2.37 -1.13 6.34
CA ALA A 144 2.73 0.24 6.73
C ALA A 144 3.80 0.27 7.83
N ARG A 145 3.65 -0.57 8.87
CA ARG A 145 4.66 -0.69 9.93
C ARG A 145 6.01 -1.16 9.37
N GLU A 146 6.03 -2.22 8.57
CA GLU A 146 7.25 -2.76 7.98
C GLU A 146 7.97 -1.72 7.10
N LEU A 147 7.23 -1.02 6.24
CA LEU A 147 7.77 0.06 5.40
C LEU A 147 8.40 1.17 6.22
N LEU A 148 7.75 1.62 7.29
CA LEU A 148 8.26 2.69 8.15
C LEU A 148 9.39 2.21 9.07
N SER A 149 9.41 0.94 9.46
CA SER A 149 10.37 0.40 10.42
C SER A 149 11.67 -0.07 9.78
N HIS A 150 11.64 -0.59 8.56
CA HIS A 150 12.81 -1.19 7.90
C HIS A 150 13.52 -0.28 6.90
N GLN A 151 12.91 0.86 6.52
CA GLN A 151 13.58 1.82 5.67
C GLN A 151 14.48 2.78 6.47
N ASP A 152 15.47 3.36 5.80
CA ASP A 152 16.24 4.46 6.35
C ASP A 152 15.33 5.67 6.61
N HIS A 153 15.79 6.57 7.48
CA HIS A 153 15.00 7.72 7.93
C HIS A 153 14.61 8.66 6.78
N ALA A 154 15.49 8.84 5.80
CA ALA A 154 15.24 9.76 4.69
C ALA A 154 14.13 9.24 3.78
N THR A 155 14.09 7.92 3.53
CA THR A 155 13.06 7.27 2.72
C THR A 155 11.74 7.09 3.48
N ALA A 156 11.78 6.79 4.80
CA ALA A 156 10.59 6.59 5.60
C ALA A 156 9.84 7.88 5.93
N ARG A 157 10.55 9.02 6.05
CA ARG A 157 9.96 10.30 6.50
C ARG A 157 8.88 10.84 5.57
N PRO A 158 9.06 10.92 4.24
CA PRO A 158 7.99 11.36 3.34
C PRO A 158 6.76 10.44 3.40
N LEU A 159 6.96 9.13 3.48
CA LEU A 159 5.87 8.16 3.62
C LEU A 159 5.13 8.34 4.94
N ALA A 160 5.84 8.55 6.05
CA ALA A 160 5.25 8.82 7.36
C ALA A 160 4.37 10.06 7.33
N GLY A 161 4.88 11.17 6.76
CA GLY A 161 4.12 12.41 6.59
C GLY A 161 2.85 12.23 5.76
N ALA A 162 2.95 11.55 4.64
CA ALA A 162 1.81 11.28 3.77
C ALA A 162 0.75 10.38 4.44
N LEU A 163 1.18 9.35 5.19
CA LEU A 163 0.27 8.50 5.95
C LEU A 163 -0.39 9.25 7.12
N VAL A 164 0.34 10.11 7.82
CA VAL A 164 -0.24 10.96 8.86
C VAL A 164 -1.28 11.92 8.28
N ALA A 165 -1.03 12.50 7.12
CA ALA A 165 -1.99 13.36 6.43
C ALA A 165 -3.29 12.62 6.06
N CYS A 166 -3.25 11.31 5.82
CA CYS A 166 -4.45 10.50 5.58
C CYS A 166 -5.42 10.47 6.78
N LEU A 167 -4.97 10.73 8.01
CA LEU A 167 -5.84 10.79 9.19
C LEU A 167 -6.89 11.91 9.10
N ASP A 168 -6.60 12.96 8.35
CA ASP A 168 -7.48 14.12 8.19
C ASP A 168 -8.45 14.00 7.00
N ARG A 169 -8.36 12.94 6.20
CA ARG A 169 -9.27 12.72 5.07
C ARG A 169 -10.70 12.52 5.55
N ALA A 170 -11.63 13.09 4.82
CA ALA A 170 -13.07 12.98 5.12
C ALA A 170 -13.58 11.55 4.95
N ASP A 171 -13.03 10.82 3.99
CA ASP A 171 -13.44 9.47 3.59
C ASP A 171 -12.26 8.49 3.55
N ALA A 172 -12.58 7.21 3.58
CA ALA A 172 -11.62 6.14 3.33
C ALA A 172 -11.65 5.73 1.85
N ASP A 173 -11.59 6.72 0.95
CA ASP A 173 -11.60 6.42 -0.47
C ASP A 173 -10.79 5.17 -0.81
N PRO A 174 -11.34 4.32 -1.62
CA PRO A 174 -12.57 4.45 -2.41
C PRO A 174 -13.82 3.86 -1.75
N TYR A 175 -13.69 3.37 -0.52
CA TYR A 175 -14.81 2.76 0.19
C TYR A 175 -15.60 3.85 0.91
N ARG A 176 -16.81 4.06 0.46
CA ARG A 176 -17.78 5.01 1.02
C ARG A 176 -19.06 4.27 1.40
N ALA A 177 -19.64 4.64 2.51
CA ALA A 177 -20.99 4.27 2.86
C ALA A 177 -21.78 5.57 3.01
N PRO A 178 -22.87 5.77 2.25
CA PRO A 178 -23.73 6.94 2.44
C PRO A 178 -24.14 7.06 3.91
N ASP A 179 -24.00 8.26 4.45
CA ASP A 179 -24.41 8.61 5.83
C ASP A 179 -23.69 7.84 6.96
N LEU A 180 -22.69 7.01 6.65
CA LEU A 180 -21.95 6.27 7.66
C LEU A 180 -20.44 6.42 7.47
N HIS A 181 -19.75 6.82 8.51
CA HIS A 181 -18.28 6.92 8.52
C HIS A 181 -17.58 5.56 8.77
N PHE A 182 -18.25 4.44 8.50
CA PHE A 182 -17.80 3.10 8.89
C PHE A 182 -16.41 2.78 8.33
N TYR A 183 -16.20 3.00 7.04
CA TYR A 183 -14.91 2.71 6.40
C TYR A 183 -13.82 3.66 6.84
N ARG A 184 -14.14 4.94 7.02
CA ARG A 184 -13.23 5.95 7.58
C ARG A 184 -12.81 5.59 8.99
N LEU A 185 -13.74 5.23 9.87
CA LEU A 185 -13.43 4.80 11.24
C LEU A 185 -12.47 3.61 11.26
N SER A 186 -12.73 2.62 10.38
CA SER A 186 -11.85 1.46 10.23
C SER A 186 -10.46 1.84 9.72
N ALA A 187 -10.39 2.72 8.73
CA ALA A 187 -9.14 3.18 8.15
C ALA A 187 -8.29 3.97 9.16
N VAL A 188 -8.88 4.95 9.83
CA VAL A 188 -8.21 5.75 10.87
C VAL A 188 -7.72 4.86 12.01
N THR A 189 -8.56 3.92 12.49
CA THR A 189 -8.18 3.00 13.57
C THR A 189 -7.00 2.10 13.15
N GLY A 190 -7.06 1.52 11.95
CA GLY A 190 -6.00 0.66 11.42
C GLY A 190 -4.69 1.42 11.24
N LEU A 191 -4.74 2.59 10.65
CA LEU A 191 -3.58 3.46 10.44
C LEU A 191 -2.99 3.92 11.78
N LEU A 192 -3.78 4.42 12.72
CA LEU A 192 -3.31 4.80 14.05
C LEU A 192 -2.66 3.63 14.80
N THR A 193 -3.18 2.41 14.62
CA THR A 193 -2.57 1.21 15.21
C THR A 193 -1.15 0.98 14.65
N ALA A 194 -0.96 1.13 13.35
CA ALA A 194 0.34 1.02 12.72
C ALA A 194 1.30 2.13 13.18
N LEU A 195 0.84 3.38 13.12
CA LEU A 195 1.62 4.56 13.50
C LEU A 195 2.01 4.55 14.99
N HIS A 196 1.13 4.08 15.88
CA HIS A 196 1.45 3.93 17.31
C HIS A 196 2.63 2.99 17.53
N ARG A 197 2.66 1.86 16.84
CA ARG A 197 3.78 0.91 16.92
C ARG A 197 5.07 1.53 16.40
N VAL A 198 5.00 2.23 15.27
CA VAL A 198 6.17 2.95 14.72
C VAL A 198 6.64 4.05 15.67
N ALA A 199 5.73 4.82 16.27
CA ALA A 199 6.07 5.87 17.24
C ALA A 199 6.76 5.29 18.48
N SER A 200 6.40 4.09 18.89
CA SER A 200 7.04 3.38 20.02
C SER A 200 8.43 2.86 19.65
N ASP A 201 8.61 2.34 18.43
CA ASP A 201 9.86 1.73 17.97
C ASP A 201 10.85 2.79 17.42
N LYS A 202 10.34 3.81 16.73
CA LYS A 202 11.11 4.88 16.05
C LYS A 202 10.52 6.28 16.34
N PRO A 203 10.57 6.77 17.57
CA PRO A 203 9.93 8.05 17.93
C PRO A 203 10.50 9.25 17.15
N ALA A 204 11.77 9.22 16.77
CA ALA A 204 12.39 10.29 16.00
C ALA A 204 11.73 10.50 14.63
N LEU A 205 11.26 9.43 13.98
CA LEU A 205 10.57 9.48 12.69
C LEU A 205 9.20 10.19 12.80
N MET A 206 8.52 10.03 13.95
CA MET A 206 7.13 10.45 14.13
C MET A 206 6.97 11.74 14.94
N ARG A 207 8.05 12.26 15.55
CA ARG A 207 7.99 13.39 16.51
C ARG A 207 7.46 14.67 15.90
N GLU A 208 7.77 14.96 14.65
CA GLU A 208 7.27 16.16 13.96
C GLU A 208 5.73 16.16 13.79
N HIS A 209 5.09 15.00 13.88
CA HIS A 209 3.64 14.82 13.74
C HIS A 209 2.89 14.82 15.09
N LEU A 210 3.55 15.09 16.21
CA LEU A 210 2.95 15.07 17.55
C LEU A 210 1.65 15.88 17.64
N ALA A 211 1.62 17.06 17.04
CA ALA A 211 0.44 17.94 17.07
C ALA A 211 -0.80 17.29 16.43
N VAL A 212 -0.61 16.46 15.38
CA VAL A 212 -1.71 15.74 14.74
C VAL A 212 -2.30 14.70 15.69
N PHE A 213 -1.45 13.93 16.38
CA PHE A 213 -1.93 12.93 17.34
C PHE A 213 -2.63 13.57 18.54
N VAL A 214 -2.11 14.70 19.06
CA VAL A 214 -2.78 15.46 20.13
C VAL A 214 -4.16 15.92 19.66
N ARG A 215 -4.27 16.48 18.47
CA ARG A 215 -5.55 16.91 17.89
C ARG A 215 -6.55 15.76 17.80
N HIS A 216 -6.15 14.60 17.26
CA HIS A 216 -7.03 13.43 17.17
C HIS A 216 -7.42 12.86 18.54
N ALA A 217 -6.53 12.96 19.55
CA ALA A 217 -6.83 12.54 20.92
C ALA A 217 -7.89 13.40 21.61
N THR A 218 -7.98 14.68 21.23
CA THR A 218 -8.88 15.67 21.86
C THR A 218 -10.06 16.07 20.95
N SER A 219 -10.09 15.62 19.69
CA SER A 219 -11.13 16.01 18.73
C SER A 219 -12.52 15.59 19.17
N THR A 220 -13.46 16.49 18.95
CA THR A 220 -14.91 16.24 19.10
C THR A 220 -15.59 15.86 17.79
N ASP A 221 -14.94 16.11 16.67
CA ASP A 221 -15.51 15.89 15.32
C ASP A 221 -15.62 14.40 14.97
N LEU A 222 -14.74 13.59 15.55
CA LEU A 222 -14.77 12.14 15.40
C LEU A 222 -14.72 11.50 16.81
N PRO A 223 -15.82 11.50 17.57
CA PRO A 223 -15.85 11.08 18.97
C PRO A 223 -15.79 9.56 19.15
N HIS A 224 -14.80 8.91 18.54
CA HIS A 224 -14.60 7.47 18.62
C HIS A 224 -13.56 7.12 19.68
N ALA A 225 -13.96 6.42 20.75
CA ALA A 225 -13.12 6.16 21.93
C ALA A 225 -11.78 5.49 21.58
N GLN A 226 -11.78 4.50 20.69
CA GLN A 226 -10.57 3.79 20.29
C GLN A 226 -9.61 4.67 19.49
N ILE A 227 -10.12 5.53 18.60
CA ILE A 227 -9.31 6.48 17.83
C ILE A 227 -8.64 7.46 18.77
N ARG A 228 -9.40 8.07 19.69
CA ARG A 228 -8.87 9.00 20.68
C ARG A 228 -7.81 8.35 21.56
N GLU A 229 -8.06 7.15 22.02
CA GLU A 229 -7.11 6.42 22.87
C GLU A 229 -5.82 6.03 22.12
N LEU A 230 -5.90 5.54 20.89
CA LEU A 230 -4.72 5.27 20.07
C LEU A 230 -3.92 6.53 19.78
N ALA A 231 -4.57 7.62 19.44
CA ALA A 231 -3.92 8.90 19.22
C ALA A 231 -3.24 9.42 20.50
N ARG A 232 -3.92 9.33 21.65
CA ARG A 232 -3.35 9.69 22.97
C ARG A 232 -2.10 8.85 23.29
N ARG A 233 -2.19 7.52 23.13
CA ARG A 233 -1.03 6.63 23.37
C ARG A 233 0.12 6.96 22.45
N THR A 234 -0.16 7.25 21.18
CA THR A 234 0.86 7.64 20.22
C THR A 234 1.55 8.95 20.64
N ALA A 235 0.77 9.96 21.03
CA ALA A 235 1.32 11.20 21.51
C ALA A 235 2.20 11.01 22.77
N LEU A 236 1.76 10.19 23.73
CA LEU A 236 2.54 9.88 24.94
C LEU A 236 3.84 9.13 24.62
N ALA A 237 3.81 8.18 23.67
CA ALA A 237 5.01 7.50 23.24
C ALA A 237 6.05 8.46 22.62
N LEU A 238 5.59 9.46 21.86
CA LEU A 238 6.45 10.49 21.28
C LEU A 238 7.02 11.47 22.30
N LEU A 239 6.31 11.70 23.39
CA LEU A 239 6.78 12.53 24.52
C LEU A 239 7.75 11.76 25.44
N GLY A 240 7.93 10.46 25.24
CA GLY A 240 8.76 9.62 26.12
C GLY A 240 8.09 9.27 27.44
N THR A 241 6.81 9.58 27.61
CA THR A 241 6.03 9.22 28.79
C THR A 241 5.39 7.84 28.58
N ARG A 242 5.65 6.87 29.47
CA ARG A 242 4.88 5.63 29.49
C ARG A 242 3.42 5.95 29.80
N ALA A 243 2.52 5.44 28.97
CA ALA A 243 1.09 5.46 29.32
C ALA A 243 0.89 4.70 30.65
N PRO A 244 0.09 5.21 31.58
CA PRO A 244 -0.27 4.53 32.80
C PRO A 244 -1.08 3.27 32.50
#